data_14f6a3f3077f2089ec8baaabaa90cb42
#
_entry.id   14f6a3f3077f2089ec8baaabaa90cb42
#
_cell.length_a   1.000
_cell.length_b   1.000
_cell.length_c   1.000
_cell.angle_alpha   90.00
_cell.angle_beta   90.00
_cell.angle_gamma   90.00
#
_symmetry.space_group_name_H-M   'P 1'
#
loop_
_entity.id
_entity.type
_entity.pdbx_description
1 polymer ?
#
loop_
_entity_poly.entity_id
_entity_poly.type
_entity_poly.pdbx_seq_one_letter_code
_entity_poly.pdbx_strand_id
1 'polypeptide(L)'
;MLKESIYFSCLVHYDTVTLPVGYEIVHKDIVFCDIESKKVKKKASLTKNEHFRNLIKQSHINKVLFDYVLADNWFGAKENLEYIHNLNKYFIIGIKSNRTISLSKNDKMKSQFQQVSSLNLKDGQFIRVWLKGLEFPVTLIKKVFINEDNSTGILYLVSNDLDHDADHLYEIYQKRWRIEVFHKSIKQNASLAKSPTKKVISQSNHIFASIVAFCKLEMLQLKTCTNHFALKYKLILRTNQAAMLELQNLYKLATCA
;
A
#
# COMPACT_ATOMS: atom_id res chain seq x y z
N MET A 1 -17.80 -5.38 -11.86
CA MET A 1 -17.47 -5.33 -10.44
C MET A 1 -16.42 -6.41 -10.18
N LEU A 2 -15.19 -6.01 -9.82
CA LEU A 2 -14.07 -6.93 -9.50
C LEU A 2 -14.39 -7.66 -8.17
N LYS A 3 -15.34 -8.61 -8.19
CA LYS A 3 -15.85 -9.23 -6.96
C LYS A 3 -14.92 -10.27 -6.33
N GLU A 4 -13.82 -10.68 -6.98
CA GLU A 4 -13.00 -11.80 -6.48
C GLU A 4 -11.47 -11.66 -6.66
N SER A 5 -10.98 -10.63 -7.33
CA SER A 5 -9.53 -10.45 -7.48
C SER A 5 -9.05 -9.34 -6.55
N ILE A 6 -8.34 -9.72 -5.50
CA ILE A 6 -7.58 -8.79 -4.67
C ILE A 6 -6.27 -8.58 -5.41
N TYR A 7 -5.88 -7.34 -5.67
CA TYR A 7 -4.55 -7.03 -6.16
C TYR A 7 -3.78 -6.25 -5.09
N PHE A 8 -2.50 -6.53 -4.99
CA PHE A 8 -1.55 -5.77 -4.21
C PHE A 8 -0.80 -4.82 -5.13
N SER A 9 -0.53 -3.62 -4.67
CA SER A 9 0.31 -2.66 -5.37
C SER A 9 1.44 -2.19 -4.47
N CYS A 10 2.60 -1.99 -5.07
CA CYS A 10 3.76 -1.38 -4.47
C CYS A 10 3.99 -0.02 -5.11
N LEU A 11 4.16 1.01 -4.28
CA LEU A 11 4.43 2.36 -4.71
C LEU A 11 5.79 2.82 -4.20
N VAL A 12 6.46 3.64 -4.99
CA VAL A 12 7.58 4.46 -4.52
C VAL A 12 7.09 5.90 -4.41
N HIS A 13 7.53 6.60 -3.38
CA HIS A 13 7.18 7.99 -3.13
C HIS A 13 8.45 8.81 -2.90
N TYR A 14 8.64 9.84 -3.74
CA TYR A 14 9.71 10.83 -3.64
C TYR A 14 9.08 12.21 -3.61
N ASP A 15 9.40 12.99 -2.58
CA ASP A 15 8.89 14.34 -2.39
C ASP A 15 7.37 14.46 -2.61
N THR A 16 6.97 14.86 -3.81
CA THR A 16 5.55 15.03 -4.20
C THR A 16 5.05 13.95 -5.16
N VAL A 17 5.94 13.12 -5.70
CA VAL A 17 5.63 12.14 -6.75
C VAL A 17 5.38 10.76 -6.16
N THR A 18 4.32 10.12 -6.60
CA THR A 18 4.00 8.73 -6.21
C THR A 18 3.85 7.87 -7.46
N LEU A 19 4.72 6.87 -7.62
CA LEU A 19 4.73 6.00 -8.78
C LEU A 19 4.48 4.54 -8.38
N PRO A 20 3.59 3.82 -9.09
CA PRO A 20 3.45 2.38 -8.93
C PRO A 20 4.66 1.68 -9.56
N VAL A 21 5.33 0.83 -8.77
CA VAL A 21 6.53 0.08 -9.18
C VAL A 21 6.28 -1.41 -9.32
N GLY A 22 5.14 -1.88 -8.86
CA GLY A 22 4.72 -3.26 -9.01
C GLY A 22 3.30 -3.51 -8.58
N TYR A 23 2.70 -4.56 -9.11
CA TYR A 23 1.44 -5.10 -8.64
C TYR A 23 1.40 -6.61 -8.81
N GLU A 24 0.64 -7.27 -7.94
CA GLU A 24 0.34 -8.70 -8.04
C GLU A 24 -1.15 -8.94 -7.87
N ILE A 25 -1.69 -9.88 -8.66
CA ILE A 25 -3.08 -10.29 -8.56
C ILE A 25 -3.14 -11.55 -7.71
N VAL A 26 -3.90 -11.51 -6.63
CA VAL A 26 -4.13 -12.70 -5.79
C VAL A 26 -5.12 -13.60 -6.49
N HIS A 27 -4.64 -14.74 -6.95
CA HIS A 27 -5.46 -15.77 -7.57
C HIS A 27 -5.74 -16.89 -6.57
N LYS A 28 -7.01 -17.30 -6.43
CA LYS A 28 -7.39 -18.48 -5.63
C LYS A 28 -7.41 -19.70 -6.54
N ASP A 29 -6.29 -20.39 -6.61
CA ASP A 29 -6.02 -21.50 -7.54
C ASP A 29 -6.13 -22.89 -6.88
N ILE A 30 -5.98 -22.97 -5.55
CA ILE A 30 -6.06 -24.23 -4.82
C ILE A 30 -7.50 -24.47 -4.36
N VAL A 31 -8.07 -25.59 -4.82
CA VAL A 31 -9.39 -26.05 -4.38
C VAL A 31 -9.21 -27.03 -3.22
N PHE A 32 -9.93 -26.84 -2.13
CA PHE A 32 -9.90 -27.74 -0.98
C PHE A 32 -11.30 -27.90 -0.35
N CYS A 33 -11.51 -29.03 0.31
CA CYS A 33 -12.71 -29.24 1.12
C CYS A 33 -12.45 -28.74 2.54
N ASP A 34 -13.24 -27.78 2.98
CA ASP A 34 -13.21 -27.30 4.35
C ASP A 34 -13.93 -28.32 5.25
N ILE A 35 -13.20 -28.92 6.18
CA ILE A 35 -13.67 -30.01 7.04
C ILE A 35 -14.82 -29.54 7.94
N GLU A 36 -14.76 -28.32 8.48
CA GLU A 36 -15.77 -27.79 9.41
C GLU A 36 -17.08 -27.47 8.69
N SER A 37 -17.02 -26.77 7.56
CA SER A 37 -18.22 -26.35 6.82
C SER A 37 -18.68 -27.38 5.79
N LYS A 38 -17.90 -28.45 5.54
CA LYS A 38 -18.11 -29.48 4.49
C LYS A 38 -18.35 -28.88 3.09
N LYS A 39 -17.76 -27.70 2.83
CA LYS A 39 -17.89 -26.96 1.57
C LYS A 39 -16.58 -26.92 0.81
N VAL A 40 -16.66 -27.00 -0.52
CA VAL A 40 -15.52 -26.75 -1.39
C VAL A 40 -15.20 -25.27 -1.37
N LYS A 41 -13.99 -24.94 -0.96
CA LYS A 41 -13.46 -23.57 -0.89
C LYS A 41 -12.23 -23.43 -1.78
N LYS A 42 -11.89 -22.20 -2.14
CA LYS A 42 -10.67 -21.87 -2.88
C LYS A 42 -9.77 -21.00 -2.03
N LYS A 43 -8.47 -21.29 -2.02
CA LYS A 43 -7.43 -20.45 -1.41
C LYS A 43 -6.34 -20.11 -2.41
N ALA A 44 -5.62 -19.05 -2.16
CA ALA A 44 -4.45 -18.70 -2.96
C ALA A 44 -3.27 -19.62 -2.60
N SER A 45 -2.42 -19.93 -3.58
CA SER A 45 -1.15 -20.67 -3.39
C SER A 45 -0.16 -19.83 -2.57
N LEU A 46 -0.11 -18.52 -2.81
CA LEU A 46 0.73 -17.58 -2.07
C LEU A 46 -0.07 -16.83 -1.01
N THR A 47 0.54 -16.63 0.13
CA THR A 47 -0.01 -15.80 1.21
C THR A 47 0.18 -14.32 0.90
N LYS A 48 -0.58 -13.46 1.57
CA LYS A 48 -0.40 -12.00 1.46
C LYS A 48 1.01 -11.52 1.82
N ASN A 49 1.64 -12.18 2.79
CA ASN A 49 3.00 -11.87 3.22
C ASN A 49 4.05 -12.28 2.16
N GLU A 50 3.82 -13.36 1.43
CA GLU A 50 4.68 -13.76 0.31
C GLU A 50 4.54 -12.78 -0.86
N HIS A 51 3.31 -12.38 -1.23
CA HIS A 51 3.09 -11.32 -2.22
C HIS A 51 3.80 -10.01 -1.82
N PHE A 52 3.72 -9.63 -0.55
CA PHE A 52 4.41 -8.44 -0.03
C PHE A 52 5.92 -8.53 -0.25
N ARG A 53 6.55 -9.65 0.14
CA ARG A 53 7.99 -9.86 -0.07
C ARG A 53 8.37 -9.91 -1.55
N ASN A 54 7.54 -10.51 -2.39
CA ASN A 54 7.75 -10.56 -3.84
C ASN A 54 7.79 -9.16 -4.46
N LEU A 55 6.86 -8.28 -4.07
CA LEU A 55 6.84 -6.90 -4.56
C LEU A 55 8.07 -6.11 -4.12
N ILE A 56 8.54 -6.29 -2.88
CA ILE A 56 9.79 -5.67 -2.41
C ILE A 56 10.99 -6.23 -3.19
N LYS A 57 11.05 -7.56 -3.35
CA LYS A 57 12.09 -8.24 -4.13
C LYS A 57 12.14 -7.70 -5.55
N GLN A 58 10.99 -7.59 -6.22
CA GLN A 58 10.89 -7.08 -7.58
C GLN A 58 11.36 -5.62 -7.68
N SER A 59 10.96 -4.78 -6.72
CA SER A 59 11.41 -3.38 -6.64
C SER A 59 12.93 -3.29 -6.49
N HIS A 60 13.52 -4.15 -5.65
CA HIS A 60 14.97 -4.20 -5.46
C HIS A 60 15.71 -4.69 -6.73
N ILE A 61 15.22 -5.75 -7.38
CA ILE A 61 15.78 -6.26 -8.66
C ILE A 61 15.69 -5.18 -9.75
N ASN A 62 14.60 -4.45 -9.81
CA ASN A 62 14.39 -3.37 -10.76
C ASN A 62 15.19 -2.09 -10.41
N LYS A 63 16.05 -2.15 -9.38
CA LYS A 63 16.89 -1.03 -8.93
C LYS A 63 16.09 0.22 -8.58
N VAL A 64 14.86 0.05 -8.08
CA VAL A 64 14.10 1.16 -7.50
C VAL A 64 14.84 1.62 -6.25
N LEU A 65 15.16 2.90 -6.18
CA LEU A 65 15.81 3.48 -5.01
C LEU A 65 14.75 3.70 -3.93
N PHE A 66 14.99 3.19 -2.73
CA PHE A 66 14.17 3.45 -1.55
C PHE A 66 14.98 3.17 -0.29
N ASP A 67 14.68 3.86 0.78
CA ASP A 67 15.32 3.66 2.08
C ASP A 67 14.38 2.97 3.05
N TYR A 68 13.08 3.30 3.01
CA TYR A 68 12.07 2.77 3.92
C TYR A 68 11.01 1.96 3.19
N VAL A 69 10.57 0.88 3.84
CA VAL A 69 9.36 0.13 3.49
C VAL A 69 8.28 0.45 4.52
N LEU A 70 7.15 0.97 4.05
CA LEU A 70 6.02 1.36 4.90
C LEU A 70 4.85 0.41 4.67
N ALA A 71 4.28 -0.13 5.74
CA ALA A 71 3.12 -1.01 5.63
C ALA A 71 2.23 -0.95 6.89
N ASP A 72 1.02 -1.45 6.77
CA ASP A 72 0.09 -1.58 7.89
C ASP A 72 0.42 -2.82 8.76
N ASN A 73 -0.38 -3.03 9.80
CA ASN A 73 -0.19 -4.11 10.77
C ASN A 73 -0.42 -5.53 10.21
N TRP A 74 -0.97 -5.69 9.00
CA TRP A 74 -1.11 -6.98 8.33
C TRP A 74 0.25 -7.55 7.93
N PHE A 75 1.21 -6.67 7.64
CA PHE A 75 2.54 -7.04 7.18
C PHE A 75 3.60 -7.04 8.28
N GLY A 76 3.21 -6.86 9.55
CA GLY A 76 4.11 -6.94 10.71
C GLY A 76 4.56 -8.37 11.08
N ALA A 77 4.56 -9.30 10.15
CA ALA A 77 5.05 -10.66 10.36
C ALA A 77 6.59 -10.67 10.46
N LYS A 78 7.13 -11.58 11.29
CA LYS A 78 8.57 -11.75 11.51
C LYS A 78 9.35 -11.83 10.19
N GLU A 79 8.89 -12.70 9.30
CA GLU A 79 9.54 -12.99 8.03
C GLU A 79 9.64 -11.77 7.11
N ASN A 80 8.67 -10.86 7.19
CA ASN A 80 8.71 -9.61 6.44
C ASN A 80 9.74 -8.63 7.01
N LEU A 81 9.78 -8.48 8.33
CA LEU A 81 10.70 -7.59 9.02
C LEU A 81 12.15 -8.04 8.81
N GLU A 82 12.42 -9.35 8.97
CA GLU A 82 13.73 -9.96 8.69
C GLU A 82 14.13 -9.78 7.23
N TYR A 83 13.19 -9.99 6.31
CA TYR A 83 13.46 -9.84 4.87
C TYR A 83 13.92 -8.42 4.52
N ILE A 84 13.22 -7.40 5.02
CA ILE A 84 13.57 -5.99 4.76
C ILE A 84 14.92 -5.64 5.41
N HIS A 85 15.12 -6.06 6.66
CA HIS A 85 16.37 -5.84 7.39
C HIS A 85 17.57 -6.46 6.65
N ASN A 86 17.44 -7.68 6.15
CA ASN A 86 18.49 -8.40 5.42
C ASN A 86 18.78 -7.76 4.03
N LEU A 87 17.87 -6.94 3.49
CA LEU A 87 18.13 -6.11 2.32
C LEU A 87 18.89 -4.82 2.64
N ASN A 88 19.31 -4.62 3.89
CA ASN A 88 19.89 -3.36 4.40
C ASN A 88 18.95 -2.16 4.13
N LYS A 89 17.64 -2.36 4.34
CA LYS A 89 16.63 -1.32 4.22
C LYS A 89 15.92 -1.13 5.56
N TYR A 90 15.41 0.08 5.75
CA TYR A 90 14.59 0.40 6.91
C TYR A 90 13.14 0.02 6.66
N PHE A 91 12.43 -0.23 7.74
CA PHE A 91 10.97 -0.39 7.70
C PHE A 91 10.32 0.46 8.79
N ILE A 92 9.10 0.91 8.54
CA ILE A 92 8.19 1.42 9.56
C ILE A 92 6.84 0.73 9.32
N ILE A 93 6.49 -0.20 10.20
CA ILE A 93 5.33 -1.08 10.01
C ILE A 93 4.48 -1.08 11.27
N GLY A 94 3.17 -1.02 11.08
CA GLY A 94 2.21 -1.19 12.15
C GLY A 94 2.30 -2.59 12.78
N ILE A 95 2.09 -2.69 14.09
CA ILE A 95 1.95 -3.97 14.78
C ILE A 95 0.70 -4.01 15.65
N LYS A 96 0.19 -5.21 15.89
CA LYS A 96 -0.96 -5.42 16.78
C LYS A 96 -0.53 -5.24 18.23
N SER A 97 -1.43 -4.75 19.07
CA SER A 97 -1.22 -4.52 20.51
C SER A 97 -0.86 -5.79 21.30
N ASN A 98 -1.27 -6.96 20.81
CA ASN A 98 -0.98 -8.27 21.44
C ASN A 98 0.37 -8.88 21.03
N ARG A 99 1.21 -8.16 20.25
CA ARG A 99 2.57 -8.64 19.94
C ARG A 99 3.40 -8.66 21.21
N THR A 100 4.30 -9.64 21.28
CA THR A 100 5.15 -9.87 22.44
C THR A 100 6.56 -9.34 22.21
N ILE A 101 7.06 -8.62 23.20
CA ILE A 101 8.36 -7.96 23.19
C ILE A 101 9.13 -8.25 24.48
N SER A 102 10.45 -8.07 24.43
CA SER A 102 11.34 -7.96 25.60
C SER A 102 11.95 -6.56 25.65
N LEU A 103 12.13 -6.00 26.82
CA LEU A 103 12.71 -4.67 27.02
C LEU A 103 14.22 -4.64 26.84
N SER A 104 14.89 -5.77 27.05
CA SER A 104 16.33 -5.90 26.89
C SER A 104 16.71 -7.20 26.16
N LYS A 105 17.95 -7.25 25.65
CA LYS A 105 18.51 -8.49 25.08
C LYS A 105 18.60 -9.61 26.10
N ASN A 106 18.90 -9.26 27.35
CA ASN A 106 18.99 -10.22 28.43
C ASN A 106 17.63 -10.86 28.79
N ASP A 107 16.56 -10.03 28.80
CA ASP A 107 15.19 -10.52 29.01
C ASP A 107 14.76 -11.45 27.89
N LYS A 108 15.11 -11.08 26.64
CA LYS A 108 14.88 -11.95 25.46
C LYS A 108 15.57 -13.30 25.63
N MET A 109 16.84 -13.33 26.06
CA MET A 109 17.60 -14.56 26.27
C MET A 109 16.98 -15.41 27.39
N LYS A 110 16.41 -14.80 28.41
CA LYS A 110 15.67 -15.45 29.50
C LYS A 110 14.22 -15.77 29.13
N SER A 111 13.80 -15.56 27.88
CA SER A 111 12.42 -15.74 27.42
C SER A 111 11.39 -14.92 28.20
N GLN A 112 11.79 -13.79 28.76
CA GLN A 112 10.92 -12.84 29.45
C GLN A 112 10.27 -11.91 28.41
N PHE A 113 9.02 -12.20 28.11
CA PHE A 113 8.25 -11.45 27.11
C PHE A 113 6.98 -10.89 27.74
N GLN A 114 6.58 -9.70 27.29
CA GLN A 114 5.31 -9.07 27.64
C GLN A 114 4.61 -8.52 26.39
N GLN A 115 3.31 -8.28 26.47
CA GLN A 115 2.57 -7.73 25.35
C GLN A 115 2.85 -6.24 25.20
N VAL A 116 2.82 -5.74 23.97
CA VAL A 116 2.96 -4.29 23.67
C VAL A 116 1.89 -3.48 24.41
N SER A 117 0.66 -4.01 24.52
CA SER A 117 -0.45 -3.36 25.23
C SER A 117 -0.23 -3.18 26.72
N SER A 118 0.63 -3.99 27.36
CA SER A 118 0.94 -3.87 28.79
C SER A 118 1.96 -2.75 29.11
N LEU A 119 2.56 -2.16 28.09
CA LEU A 119 3.50 -1.07 28.25
C LEU A 119 2.78 0.26 28.55
N ASN A 120 3.20 0.93 29.62
CA ASN A 120 2.69 2.25 29.96
C ASN A 120 3.42 3.35 29.14
N LEU A 121 3.25 3.32 27.80
CA LEU A 121 3.79 4.35 26.92
C LEU A 121 2.81 5.50 26.77
N LYS A 122 3.30 6.73 26.81
CA LYS A 122 2.55 7.94 26.47
C LYS A 122 2.47 8.12 24.94
N ASP A 123 1.62 9.01 24.49
CA ASP A 123 1.58 9.40 23.10
C ASP A 123 2.92 9.99 22.64
N GLY A 124 3.39 9.61 21.46
CA GLY A 124 4.67 10.03 20.91
C GLY A 124 5.90 9.41 21.60
N GLN A 125 5.73 8.63 22.65
CA GLN A 125 6.85 7.97 23.29
C GLN A 125 7.35 6.79 22.47
N PHE A 126 8.67 6.62 22.43
CA PHE A 126 9.32 5.48 21.81
C PHE A 126 10.31 4.82 22.75
N ILE A 127 10.50 3.53 22.56
CA ILE A 127 11.47 2.71 23.30
C ILE A 127 12.13 1.71 22.36
N ARG A 128 13.36 1.35 22.68
CA ARG A 128 14.05 0.23 22.00
C ARG A 128 13.63 -1.08 22.63
N VAL A 129 13.15 -2.02 21.82
CA VAL A 129 12.65 -3.32 22.26
C VAL A 129 13.14 -4.45 21.37
N TRP A 130 12.94 -5.67 21.83
CA TRP A 130 13.20 -6.89 21.09
C TRP A 130 11.88 -7.62 20.82
N LEU A 131 11.44 -7.64 19.57
CA LEU A 131 10.26 -8.43 19.20
C LEU A 131 10.59 -9.93 19.32
N LYS A 132 9.63 -10.70 19.82
CA LYS A 132 9.76 -12.15 19.87
C LYS A 132 9.99 -12.71 18.48
N GLY A 133 11.10 -13.43 18.32
CA GLY A 133 11.50 -14.06 17.07
C GLY A 133 12.48 -13.24 16.23
N LEU A 134 12.66 -11.94 16.43
CA LEU A 134 13.69 -11.16 15.72
C LEU A 134 15.03 -11.20 16.44
N GLU A 135 16.12 -11.22 15.68
CA GLU A 135 17.49 -11.23 16.26
C GLU A 135 18.12 -9.84 16.39
N PHE A 136 17.43 -8.81 15.97
CA PHE A 136 17.86 -7.41 16.07
C PHE A 136 16.83 -6.58 16.85
N PRO A 137 17.25 -5.48 17.50
CA PRO A 137 16.35 -4.58 18.20
C PRO A 137 15.54 -3.72 17.22
N VAL A 138 14.42 -3.23 17.69
CA VAL A 138 13.57 -2.30 16.94
C VAL A 138 13.14 -1.14 17.85
N THR A 139 12.90 0.01 17.25
CA THR A 139 12.22 1.14 17.90
C THR A 139 10.73 0.87 17.86
N LEU A 140 10.08 0.86 19.04
CA LEU A 140 8.64 0.76 19.21
C LEU A 140 8.09 2.15 19.52
N ILE A 141 7.11 2.62 18.76
CA ILE A 141 6.48 3.93 18.91
C ILE A 141 5.00 3.72 19.19
N LYS A 142 4.43 4.49 20.14
CA LYS A 142 3.00 4.59 20.38
C LYS A 142 2.50 5.95 19.89
N LYS A 143 1.48 5.94 19.04
CA LYS A 143 0.72 7.14 18.68
C LYS A 143 -0.75 6.95 19.07
N VAL A 144 -1.31 8.00 19.65
CA VAL A 144 -2.70 8.06 20.08
C VAL A 144 -3.39 9.15 19.29
N PHE A 145 -4.58 8.89 18.79
CA PHE A 145 -5.37 9.87 18.06
C PHE A 145 -6.84 9.76 18.46
N ILE A 146 -7.55 10.85 18.32
CA ILE A 146 -8.98 10.92 18.57
C ILE A 146 -9.68 10.81 17.21
N ASN A 147 -10.57 9.83 17.09
CA ASN A 147 -11.40 9.63 15.91
C ASN A 147 -12.55 10.65 15.86
N GLU A 148 -13.22 10.74 14.71
CA GLU A 148 -14.37 11.66 14.52
C GLU A 148 -15.52 11.40 15.50
N ASP A 149 -15.68 10.17 15.98
CA ASP A 149 -16.66 9.74 16.97
C ASP A 149 -16.19 9.96 18.43
N ASN A 150 -15.11 10.70 18.66
CA ASN A 150 -14.43 10.91 19.93
C ASN A 150 -13.84 9.64 20.58
N SER A 151 -13.83 8.51 19.88
CA SER A 151 -13.10 7.32 20.36
C SER A 151 -11.59 7.50 20.21
N THR A 152 -10.84 6.87 21.11
CA THR A 152 -9.37 6.91 21.08
C THR A 152 -8.82 5.77 20.24
N GLY A 153 -8.10 6.08 19.16
CA GLY A 153 -7.34 5.14 18.38
C GLY A 153 -5.89 5.02 18.89
N ILE A 154 -5.35 3.82 18.94
CA ILE A 154 -3.95 3.57 19.30
C ILE A 154 -3.26 2.85 18.17
N LEU A 155 -2.14 3.40 17.73
CA LEU A 155 -1.28 2.82 16.72
C LEU A 155 0.09 2.51 17.33
N TYR A 156 0.53 1.27 17.15
CA TYR A 156 1.88 0.86 17.48
C TYR A 156 2.67 0.65 16.20
N LEU A 157 3.83 1.31 16.11
CA LEU A 157 4.75 1.22 14.98
C LEU A 157 6.05 0.60 15.45
N VAL A 158 6.67 -0.18 14.57
CA VAL A 158 8.04 -0.69 14.78
C VAL A 158 8.91 -0.31 13.60
N SER A 159 10.17 0.03 13.91
CA SER A 159 11.19 0.35 12.92
C SER A 159 12.53 -0.28 13.32
N ASN A 160 13.31 -0.72 12.34
CA ASN A 160 14.72 -1.09 12.56
C ASN A 160 15.67 0.11 12.44
N ASP A 161 15.14 1.29 12.21
CA ASP A 161 15.86 2.54 12.34
C ASP A 161 15.93 2.90 13.83
N LEU A 162 17.16 2.98 14.34
CA LEU A 162 17.43 3.22 15.76
C LEU A 162 18.00 4.63 16.00
N ASP A 163 18.24 5.39 14.95
CA ASP A 163 18.94 6.66 14.98
C ASP A 163 18.00 7.86 15.00
N HIS A 164 16.80 7.70 14.42
CA HIS A 164 15.82 8.76 14.35
C HIS A 164 14.79 8.69 15.50
N ASP A 165 14.23 9.84 15.85
CA ASP A 165 13.19 9.96 16.88
C ASP A 165 11.79 9.54 16.39
N ALA A 166 10.85 9.50 17.33
CA ALA A 166 9.49 9.06 17.05
C ALA A 166 8.74 9.97 16.07
N ASP A 167 8.97 11.27 16.13
CA ASP A 167 8.25 12.23 15.29
C ASP A 167 8.72 12.14 13.85
N HIS A 168 10.03 12.05 13.62
CA HIS A 168 10.60 11.83 12.29
C HIS A 168 10.11 10.51 11.68
N LEU A 169 10.16 9.41 12.42
CA LEU A 169 9.68 8.11 11.94
C LEU A 169 8.17 8.13 11.67
N TYR A 170 7.40 8.86 12.47
CA TYR A 170 5.97 8.99 12.25
C TYR A 170 5.64 9.83 11.00
N GLU A 171 6.35 10.92 10.76
CA GLU A 171 6.22 11.71 9.51
C GLU A 171 6.49 10.87 8.27
N ILE A 172 7.52 10.02 8.30
CA ILE A 172 7.79 9.07 7.21
C ILE A 172 6.62 8.08 7.09
N TYR A 173 6.14 7.52 8.19
CA TYR A 173 5.03 6.57 8.17
C TYR A 173 3.74 7.15 7.60
N GLN A 174 3.45 8.41 7.83
CA GLN A 174 2.27 9.07 7.26
C GLN A 174 2.25 9.02 5.73
N LYS A 175 3.41 8.96 5.07
CA LYS A 175 3.52 8.80 3.61
C LYS A 175 2.88 7.48 3.13
N ARG A 176 2.71 6.48 4.00
CA ARG A 176 1.96 5.25 3.70
C ARG A 176 0.56 5.54 3.17
N TRP A 177 -0.07 6.62 3.61
CA TRP A 177 -1.42 7.00 3.16
C TRP A 177 -1.50 7.26 1.63
N ARG A 178 -0.36 7.47 0.97
CA ARG A 178 -0.30 7.64 -0.48
C ARG A 178 -0.86 6.42 -1.24
N ILE A 179 -0.84 5.23 -0.64
CA ILE A 179 -1.46 4.02 -1.24
C ILE A 179 -2.98 4.18 -1.36
N GLU A 180 -3.64 4.78 -0.38
CA GLU A 180 -5.08 5.02 -0.39
C GLU A 180 -5.45 6.06 -1.45
N VAL A 181 -4.65 7.13 -1.54
CA VAL A 181 -4.81 8.18 -2.57
C VAL A 181 -4.63 7.57 -3.96
N PHE A 182 -3.62 6.72 -4.15
CA PHE A 182 -3.41 5.98 -5.40
C PHE A 182 -4.62 5.11 -5.74
N HIS A 183 -5.09 4.28 -4.80
CA HIS A 183 -6.24 3.41 -5.03
C HIS A 183 -7.52 4.19 -5.36
N LYS A 184 -7.74 5.32 -4.72
CA LYS A 184 -8.85 6.23 -5.03
C LYS A 184 -8.70 6.78 -6.46
N SER A 185 -7.53 7.30 -6.80
CA SER A 185 -7.29 7.91 -8.10
C SER A 185 -7.36 6.91 -9.25
N ILE A 186 -6.71 5.74 -9.12
CA ILE A 186 -6.73 4.73 -10.20
C ILE A 186 -8.13 4.19 -10.47
N LYS A 187 -8.96 4.04 -9.42
CA LYS A 187 -10.36 3.62 -9.56
C LYS A 187 -11.22 4.70 -10.24
N GLN A 188 -11.08 5.96 -9.84
CA GLN A 188 -11.96 7.03 -10.26
C GLN A 188 -11.46 7.76 -11.51
N ASN A 189 -10.16 7.95 -11.67
CA ASN A 189 -9.56 8.75 -12.72
C ASN A 189 -8.96 7.93 -13.86
N ALA A 190 -8.48 6.70 -13.57
CA ALA A 190 -7.90 5.79 -14.56
C ALA A 190 -8.78 4.55 -14.85
N SER A 191 -10.07 4.62 -14.52
CA SER A 191 -11.11 3.65 -14.90
C SER A 191 -10.90 2.21 -14.40
N LEU A 192 -10.06 1.96 -13.40
CA LEU A 192 -9.83 0.61 -12.88
C LEU A 192 -11.13 -0.08 -12.43
N ALA A 193 -12.05 0.67 -11.80
CA ALA A 193 -13.33 0.14 -11.34
C ALA A 193 -14.32 -0.22 -12.46
N LYS A 194 -14.02 0.14 -13.72
CA LYS A 194 -14.92 -0.03 -14.88
C LYS A 194 -14.61 -1.28 -15.71
N SER A 195 -13.77 -2.20 -15.23
CA SER A 195 -13.47 -3.43 -15.96
C SER A 195 -14.71 -4.31 -16.10
N PRO A 196 -15.15 -4.65 -17.31
CA PRO A 196 -16.27 -5.55 -17.55
C PRO A 196 -15.85 -7.02 -17.50
N THR A 197 -14.54 -7.31 -17.44
CA THR A 197 -14.00 -8.64 -17.68
C THR A 197 -13.89 -9.46 -16.40
N LYS A 198 -14.09 -10.78 -16.54
CA LYS A 198 -13.93 -11.77 -15.45
C LYS A 198 -12.68 -12.65 -15.63
N LYS A 199 -12.08 -12.67 -16.83
CA LYS A 199 -10.88 -13.47 -17.11
C LYS A 199 -9.65 -12.80 -16.50
N VAL A 200 -8.81 -13.57 -15.80
CA VAL A 200 -7.60 -13.07 -15.10
C VAL A 200 -6.67 -12.32 -16.04
N ILE A 201 -6.41 -12.86 -17.24
CA ILE A 201 -5.53 -12.19 -18.23
C ILE A 201 -6.09 -10.83 -18.63
N SER A 202 -7.39 -10.75 -18.93
CA SER A 202 -8.04 -9.50 -19.31
C SER A 202 -8.07 -8.49 -18.16
N GLN A 203 -8.23 -8.98 -16.91
CA GLN A 203 -8.14 -8.13 -15.72
C GLN A 203 -6.72 -7.60 -15.52
N SER A 204 -5.69 -8.43 -15.73
CA SER A 204 -4.29 -8.02 -15.66
C SER A 204 -3.99 -6.90 -16.67
N ASN A 205 -4.42 -7.07 -17.92
CA ASN A 205 -4.24 -6.06 -18.95
C ASN A 205 -4.96 -4.76 -18.62
N HIS A 206 -6.18 -4.86 -18.05
CA HIS A 206 -6.94 -3.67 -17.63
C HIS A 206 -6.27 -2.95 -16.45
N ILE A 207 -5.75 -3.69 -15.46
CA ILE A 207 -4.99 -3.12 -14.35
C ILE A 207 -3.76 -2.41 -14.88
N PHE A 208 -3.00 -3.05 -15.78
CA PHE A 208 -1.81 -2.45 -16.40
C PHE A 208 -2.15 -1.16 -17.15
N ALA A 209 -3.19 -1.18 -18.00
CA ALA A 209 -3.64 0.01 -18.71
C ALA A 209 -4.04 1.15 -17.77
N SER A 210 -4.73 0.82 -16.67
CA SER A 210 -5.10 1.79 -15.63
C SER A 210 -3.88 2.38 -14.91
N ILE A 211 -2.85 1.56 -14.65
CA ILE A 211 -1.57 2.01 -14.08
C ILE A 211 -0.86 2.97 -15.04
N VAL A 212 -0.80 2.64 -16.33
CA VAL A 212 -0.21 3.54 -17.35
C VAL A 212 -0.96 4.86 -17.41
N ALA A 213 -2.30 4.83 -17.39
CA ALA A 213 -3.12 6.03 -17.35
C ALA A 213 -2.86 6.87 -16.09
N PHE A 214 -2.73 6.24 -14.92
CA PHE A 214 -2.35 6.91 -13.68
C PHE A 214 -0.98 7.59 -13.82
N CYS A 215 0.04 6.90 -14.33
CA CYS A 215 1.38 7.49 -14.52
C CYS A 215 1.33 8.71 -15.47
N LYS A 216 0.51 8.67 -16.52
CA LYS A 216 0.32 9.83 -17.41
C LYS A 216 -0.36 11.00 -16.68
N LEU A 217 -1.33 10.74 -15.81
CA LEU A 217 -1.96 11.78 -14.98
C LEU A 217 -0.96 12.37 -13.99
N GLU A 218 -0.10 11.55 -13.37
CA GLU A 218 0.96 12.02 -12.47
C GLU A 218 1.96 12.93 -13.20
N MET A 219 2.38 12.55 -14.40
CA MET A 219 3.24 13.39 -15.25
C MET A 219 2.58 14.73 -15.61
N LEU A 220 1.28 14.72 -15.88
CA LEU A 220 0.52 15.96 -16.17
C LEU A 220 0.37 16.80 -14.90
N GLN A 221 0.13 16.20 -13.76
CA GLN A 221 0.07 16.88 -12.47
C GLN A 221 1.37 17.63 -12.18
N LEU A 222 2.52 16.98 -12.37
CA LEU A 222 3.84 17.61 -12.21
C LEU A 222 4.03 18.83 -13.12
N LYS A 223 3.56 18.74 -14.37
CA LYS A 223 3.70 19.83 -15.35
C LYS A 223 2.71 20.98 -15.13
N THR A 224 1.55 20.71 -14.57
CA THR A 224 0.42 21.67 -14.52
C THR A 224 0.04 22.10 -13.11
N CYS A 225 0.64 21.50 -12.08
CA CYS A 225 0.27 21.66 -10.67
C CYS A 225 -1.24 21.45 -10.42
N THR A 226 -1.87 20.59 -11.24
CA THR A 226 -3.32 20.32 -11.19
C THR A 226 -3.57 18.88 -10.79
N ASN A 227 -4.38 18.63 -9.78
CA ASN A 227 -4.65 17.26 -9.30
C ASN A 227 -5.38 16.40 -10.34
N HIS A 228 -5.33 15.08 -10.18
CA HIS A 228 -5.87 14.10 -11.14
C HIS A 228 -7.37 14.27 -11.40
N PHE A 229 -8.15 14.65 -10.40
CA PHE A 229 -9.60 14.84 -10.56
C PHE A 229 -9.92 16.02 -11.46
N ALA A 230 -9.25 17.15 -11.25
CA ALA A 230 -9.38 18.34 -12.08
C ALA A 230 -8.82 18.10 -13.50
N LEU A 231 -7.68 17.39 -13.63
CA LEU A 231 -7.12 17.01 -14.92
C LEU A 231 -8.10 16.16 -15.74
N LYS A 232 -8.67 15.13 -15.13
CA LYS A 232 -9.67 14.29 -15.79
C LYS A 232 -10.86 15.12 -16.29
N TYR A 233 -11.37 16.01 -15.44
CA TYR A 233 -12.49 16.87 -15.82
C TYR A 233 -12.15 17.79 -16.99
N LYS A 234 -10.98 18.44 -16.95
CA LYS A 234 -10.48 19.28 -18.07
C LYS A 234 -10.32 18.48 -19.37
N LEU A 235 -9.80 17.25 -19.30
CA LEU A 235 -9.66 16.38 -20.48
C LEU A 235 -11.02 16.02 -21.08
N ILE A 236 -12.00 15.68 -20.26
CA ILE A 236 -13.37 15.38 -20.72
C ILE A 236 -13.99 16.60 -21.40
N LEU A 237 -13.87 17.79 -20.80
CA LEU A 237 -14.39 19.03 -21.40
C LEU A 237 -13.77 19.29 -22.77
N ARG A 238 -12.44 19.23 -22.88
CA ARG A 238 -11.74 19.44 -24.16
C ARG A 238 -12.11 18.42 -25.21
N THR A 239 -12.27 17.14 -24.83
CA THR A 239 -12.68 16.09 -25.75
C THR A 239 -14.11 16.35 -26.28
N ASN A 240 -15.02 16.74 -25.38
CA ASN A 240 -16.39 17.07 -25.78
C ASN A 240 -16.44 18.30 -26.70
N GLN A 241 -15.65 19.34 -26.41
CA GLN A 241 -15.54 20.51 -27.27
C GLN A 241 -15.02 20.15 -28.68
N ALA A 242 -13.97 19.31 -28.73
CA ALA A 242 -13.42 18.84 -30.01
C ALA A 242 -14.44 17.99 -30.78
N ALA A 243 -15.16 17.09 -30.10
CA ALA A 243 -16.20 16.27 -30.72
C ALA A 243 -17.36 17.14 -31.29
N MET A 244 -17.79 18.16 -30.54
CA MET A 244 -18.84 19.08 -30.99
C MET A 244 -18.39 19.88 -32.20
N LEU A 245 -17.14 20.35 -32.23
CA LEU A 245 -16.60 21.06 -33.40
C LEU A 245 -16.59 20.17 -34.64
N GLU A 246 -16.18 18.91 -34.48
CA GLU A 246 -16.14 17.94 -35.58
C GLU A 246 -17.56 17.65 -36.11
N LEU A 247 -18.55 17.46 -35.24
CA LEU A 247 -19.94 17.30 -35.62
C LEU A 247 -20.47 18.50 -36.40
N GLN A 248 -20.13 19.73 -35.99
CA GLN A 248 -20.50 20.95 -36.72
C GLN A 248 -19.88 20.99 -38.13
N ASN A 249 -18.62 20.57 -38.25
CA ASN A 249 -17.95 20.49 -39.55
C ASN A 249 -18.63 19.46 -40.49
N LEU A 250 -18.93 18.28 -39.98
CA LEU A 250 -19.65 17.23 -40.73
C LEU A 250 -21.03 17.71 -41.16
N TYR A 251 -21.76 18.39 -40.28
CA TYR A 251 -23.07 18.96 -40.61
C TYR A 251 -22.98 19.97 -41.74
N LYS A 252 -22.01 20.90 -41.70
CA LYS A 252 -21.79 21.87 -42.79
C LYS A 252 -21.49 21.18 -44.12
N LEU A 253 -20.64 20.14 -44.11
CA LEU A 253 -20.34 19.37 -45.33
C LEU A 253 -21.59 18.70 -45.92
N ALA A 254 -22.45 18.14 -45.06
CA ALA A 254 -23.69 17.48 -45.47
C ALA A 254 -24.76 18.45 -46.00
N THR A 255 -24.72 19.73 -45.60
CA THR A 255 -25.68 20.76 -46.05
C THR A 255 -25.20 21.53 -47.29
N CYS A 256 -23.93 21.36 -47.68
CA CYS A 256 -23.36 21.98 -48.89
C CYS A 256 -23.31 21.01 -50.08
N ALA A 257 -23.76 19.78 -49.94
CA ALA A 257 -23.92 18.77 -50.98
C ALA A 257 -25.39 18.68 -51.45
#